data_ac8f7c516f54331c27b45f312e72341f
#
_entry.id   ac8f7c516f54331c27b45f312e72341f
#
_cell.length_a   1.000
_cell.length_b   1.000
_cell.length_c   1.000
_cell.angle_alpha   90.00
_cell.angle_beta   90.00
_cell.angle_gamma   90.00
#
_symmetry.space_group_name_H-M   'P 1'
#
loop_
_entity.id
_entity.type
_entity.pdbx_description
1 polymer ?
#
loop_
_entity_poly.entity_id
_entity_poly.type
_entity_poly.pdbx_seq_one_letter_code
_entity_poly.pdbx_strand_id
1 'polypeptide(L)'
;MLFRSGVKVLVTNDANAATIGEMIYGNAKGMRDFIMITLGTGLGSGFVANGEMIYGHDGFAGEFGHVIVERDGRECGCGRKGCLETYVSATGIKRTAFELMAKMSAPSKLRDIAFGDFDASMISAAAEQGDPIALEAFRFTGEMLGRALADVVTVTSPEAIFLFGGLSKAGKLIFEPTQWYMEENMLFAFKNKVKLLPSGIQGKNAAILGASALIWQEEHK
;
A
#
# COMPACT_ATOMS: atom_id res chain seq x y z
N MET A 1 -26.60 16.88 -2.68
CA MET A 1 -26.43 16.87 -4.16
C MET A 1 -26.97 15.58 -4.82
N LEU A 2 -27.00 14.48 -4.10
CA LEU A 2 -27.48 13.15 -4.51
C LEU A 2 -28.98 13.08 -4.85
N PHE A 3 -29.77 14.02 -4.35
CA PHE A 3 -31.23 13.98 -4.42
C PHE A 3 -31.86 14.69 -5.63
N ARG A 4 -31.06 15.37 -6.46
CA ARG A 4 -31.58 16.10 -7.62
C ARG A 4 -31.78 15.27 -8.88
N SER A 5 -31.04 14.16 -9.01
CA SER A 5 -31.09 13.33 -10.22
C SER A 5 -32.12 12.20 -10.16
N GLY A 6 -32.60 11.82 -8.98
CA GLY A 6 -33.41 10.62 -8.77
C GLY A 6 -32.65 9.29 -9.01
N VAL A 7 -31.34 9.36 -9.24
CA VAL A 7 -30.48 8.20 -9.49
C VAL A 7 -29.82 7.76 -8.19
N LYS A 8 -29.77 6.44 -7.94
CA LYS A 8 -29.01 5.87 -6.81
C LYS A 8 -27.52 6.19 -6.99
N VAL A 9 -26.89 6.77 -5.97
CA VAL A 9 -25.46 7.10 -5.96
C VAL A 9 -24.82 6.42 -4.79
N LEU A 10 -23.76 5.67 -5.04
CA LEU A 10 -22.91 5.04 -4.04
C LEU A 10 -21.62 5.83 -3.92
N VAL A 11 -21.13 5.99 -2.70
CA VAL A 11 -19.89 6.73 -2.39
C VAL A 11 -18.99 5.83 -1.55
N THR A 12 -17.72 5.74 -1.92
CA THR A 12 -16.70 5.07 -1.14
C THR A 12 -15.37 5.81 -1.29
N ASN A 13 -14.37 5.49 -0.49
CA ASN A 13 -13.02 6.02 -0.68
C ASN A 13 -12.31 5.31 -1.85
N ASP A 14 -11.20 5.86 -2.32
CA ASP A 14 -10.44 5.38 -3.47
C ASP A 14 -9.78 4.00 -3.22
N ALA A 15 -9.32 3.73 -1.99
CA ALA A 15 -8.73 2.45 -1.62
C ALA A 15 -9.78 1.33 -1.60
N ASN A 16 -10.97 1.60 -1.05
CA ASN A 16 -12.10 0.67 -1.09
C ASN A 16 -12.54 0.42 -2.54
N ALA A 17 -12.63 1.46 -3.36
CA ALA A 17 -12.93 1.32 -4.78
C ALA A 17 -11.88 0.44 -5.48
N ALA A 18 -10.59 0.67 -5.25
CA ALA A 18 -9.53 -0.16 -5.80
C ALA A 18 -9.64 -1.62 -5.34
N THR A 19 -9.97 -1.86 -4.08
CA THR A 19 -10.15 -3.20 -3.52
C THR A 19 -11.30 -3.96 -4.17
N ILE A 20 -12.44 -3.30 -4.37
CA ILE A 20 -13.58 -3.88 -5.08
C ILE A 20 -13.23 -4.12 -6.55
N GLY A 21 -12.50 -3.19 -7.17
CA GLY A 21 -11.99 -3.35 -8.53
C GLY A 21 -11.08 -4.57 -8.67
N GLU A 22 -10.19 -4.80 -7.72
CA GLU A 22 -9.30 -5.97 -7.68
C GLU A 22 -10.09 -7.28 -7.50
N MET A 23 -11.12 -7.26 -6.64
CA MET A 23 -11.99 -8.41 -6.41
C MET A 23 -12.77 -8.84 -7.66
N ILE A 24 -13.25 -7.87 -8.45
CA ILE A 24 -14.13 -8.15 -9.60
C ILE A 24 -13.34 -8.29 -10.90
N TYR A 25 -12.32 -7.45 -11.11
CA TYR A 25 -11.62 -7.34 -12.39
C TYR A 25 -10.12 -7.67 -12.32
N GLY A 26 -9.57 -7.85 -11.11
CA GLY A 26 -8.15 -8.09 -10.88
C GLY A 26 -7.80 -9.55 -10.58
N ASN A 27 -6.66 -9.72 -9.93
CA ASN A 27 -6.10 -11.02 -9.57
C ASN A 27 -6.75 -11.63 -8.31
N ALA A 28 -7.54 -10.85 -7.55
CA ALA A 28 -8.30 -11.34 -6.39
C ALA A 28 -9.65 -12.00 -6.79
N LYS A 29 -9.93 -12.12 -8.09
CA LYS A 29 -11.18 -12.74 -8.55
C LYS A 29 -11.31 -14.18 -8.04
N GLY A 30 -12.39 -14.44 -7.31
CA GLY A 30 -12.67 -15.74 -6.70
C GLY A 30 -12.05 -15.93 -5.30
N MET A 31 -11.18 -15.03 -4.84
CA MET A 31 -10.70 -15.02 -3.46
C MET A 31 -11.75 -14.45 -2.51
N ARG A 32 -11.80 -15.00 -1.30
CA ARG A 32 -12.75 -14.56 -0.28
C ARG A 32 -12.10 -13.74 0.83
N ASP A 33 -10.80 -13.90 1.03
CA ASP A 33 -10.06 -13.30 2.14
C ASP A 33 -8.76 -12.71 1.62
N PHE A 34 -8.72 -11.40 1.41
CA PHE A 34 -7.53 -10.73 0.89
C PHE A 34 -7.44 -9.28 1.38
N ILE A 35 -6.24 -8.72 1.26
CA ILE A 35 -5.96 -7.31 1.57
C ILE A 35 -5.46 -6.62 0.31
N MET A 36 -5.94 -5.41 0.07
CA MET A 36 -5.42 -4.49 -0.92
C MET A 36 -4.67 -3.36 -0.24
N ILE A 37 -3.43 -3.10 -0.65
CA ILE A 37 -2.62 -1.98 -0.19
C ILE A 37 -2.35 -1.06 -1.38
N THR A 38 -2.75 0.19 -1.28
CA THR A 38 -2.51 1.20 -2.32
C THR A 38 -1.35 2.10 -1.91
N LEU A 39 -0.27 2.09 -2.70
CA LEU A 39 0.98 2.81 -2.46
C LEU A 39 1.09 4.00 -3.43
N GLY A 40 0.40 5.07 -3.08
CA GLY A 40 0.38 6.34 -3.81
C GLY A 40 1.16 7.44 -3.06
N THR A 41 0.65 8.67 -3.08
CA THR A 41 1.17 9.79 -2.27
C THR A 41 1.14 9.44 -0.77
N GLY A 42 0.05 8.78 -0.33
CA GLY A 42 -0.11 8.13 0.97
C GLY A 42 -0.20 6.61 0.83
N LEU A 43 -0.65 5.95 1.89
CA LEU A 43 -0.97 4.53 1.93
C LEU A 43 -2.44 4.35 2.26
N GLY A 44 -3.21 3.83 1.30
CA GLY A 44 -4.57 3.36 1.53
C GLY A 44 -4.65 1.84 1.58
N SER A 45 -5.75 1.32 2.08
CA SER A 45 -5.97 -0.13 2.15
C SER A 45 -7.46 -0.49 2.16
N GLY A 46 -7.74 -1.72 1.76
CA GLY A 46 -9.05 -2.32 1.86
C GLY A 46 -8.94 -3.78 2.25
N PHE A 47 -9.86 -4.22 3.07
CA PHE A 47 -9.88 -5.55 3.64
C PHE A 47 -11.14 -6.30 3.19
N VAL A 48 -10.96 -7.50 2.69
CA VAL A 48 -12.05 -8.40 2.31
C VAL A 48 -11.98 -9.65 3.18
N ALA A 49 -13.08 -9.99 3.81
CA ALA A 49 -13.23 -11.21 4.58
C ALA A 49 -14.55 -11.90 4.22
N ASN A 50 -14.51 -13.23 4.01
CA ASN A 50 -15.64 -14.03 3.56
C ASN A 50 -16.28 -13.54 2.24
N GLY A 51 -15.53 -12.87 1.38
CA GLY A 51 -15.99 -12.28 0.12
C GLY A 51 -16.66 -10.92 0.26
N GLU A 52 -16.66 -10.33 1.46
CA GLU A 52 -17.26 -9.04 1.73
C GLU A 52 -16.21 -8.01 2.17
N MET A 53 -16.38 -6.79 1.70
CA MET A 53 -15.55 -5.65 2.10
C MET A 53 -15.83 -5.30 3.57
N ILE A 54 -14.78 -5.13 4.37
CA ILE A 54 -14.88 -4.69 5.76
C ILE A 54 -14.96 -3.17 5.80
N TYR A 55 -16.13 -2.63 6.10
CA TYR A 55 -16.34 -1.18 6.26
C TYR A 55 -16.23 -0.73 7.73
N GLY A 56 -16.46 -1.64 8.69
CA GLY A 56 -16.59 -1.29 10.10
C GLY A 56 -17.91 -0.58 10.40
N HIS A 57 -18.08 -0.19 11.67
CA HIS A 57 -19.32 0.44 12.13
C HIS A 57 -19.58 1.79 11.46
N ASP A 58 -18.55 2.64 11.37
CA ASP A 58 -18.66 4.02 10.84
C ASP A 58 -18.12 4.16 9.41
N GLY A 59 -17.78 3.06 8.73
CA GLY A 59 -17.22 3.08 7.38
C GLY A 59 -15.73 3.39 7.29
N PHE A 60 -15.00 3.43 8.41
CA PHE A 60 -13.57 3.78 8.48
C PHE A 60 -12.65 2.58 8.70
N ALA A 61 -13.14 1.34 8.63
CA ALA A 61 -12.25 0.19 8.70
C ALA A 61 -11.28 0.18 7.52
N GLY A 62 -10.07 -0.32 7.77
CA GLY A 62 -9.06 -0.42 6.72
C GLY A 62 -8.12 0.78 6.64
N GLU A 63 -8.12 1.69 7.59
CA GLU A 63 -7.16 2.81 7.68
C GLU A 63 -5.76 2.35 8.12
N PHE A 64 -5.24 1.30 7.45
CA PHE A 64 -3.97 0.63 7.82
C PHE A 64 -2.75 1.54 7.67
N GLY A 65 -2.79 2.51 6.77
CA GLY A 65 -1.75 3.53 6.64
C GLY A 65 -1.52 4.34 7.92
N HIS A 66 -2.51 4.38 8.80
CA HIS A 66 -2.47 5.11 10.05
C HIS A 66 -2.18 4.25 11.29
N VAL A 67 -1.85 2.97 11.11
CA VAL A 67 -1.29 2.15 12.21
C VAL A 67 0.08 2.72 12.60
N ILE A 68 0.29 2.86 13.92
CA ILE A 68 1.56 3.38 14.46
C ILE A 68 2.57 2.23 14.47
N VAL A 69 3.56 2.31 13.59
CA VAL A 69 4.64 1.33 13.45
C VAL A 69 5.93 1.77 14.14
N GLU A 70 6.07 3.07 14.41
CA GLU A 70 7.22 3.63 15.12
C GLU A 70 6.74 4.67 16.12
N ARG A 71 6.81 4.34 17.42
CA ARG A 71 6.44 5.30 18.47
C ARG A 71 7.40 6.48 18.43
N ASP A 72 6.85 7.69 18.57
CA ASP A 72 7.61 8.95 18.46
C ASP A 72 8.31 9.16 17.10
N GLY A 73 7.90 8.43 16.08
CA GLY A 73 8.42 8.51 14.72
C GLY A 73 7.98 9.75 13.95
N ARG A 74 7.94 9.64 12.62
CA ARG A 74 7.65 10.76 11.71
C ARG A 74 6.25 11.33 11.92
N GLU A 75 6.13 12.64 11.85
CA GLU A 75 4.82 13.32 11.88
C GLU A 75 3.99 12.93 10.65
N CYS A 76 2.72 12.61 10.90
CA CYS A 76 1.71 12.26 9.92
C CYS A 76 0.68 13.38 9.77
N GLY A 77 0.14 13.53 8.55
CA GLY A 77 -0.92 14.50 8.27
C GLY A 77 -2.20 14.28 9.09
N CYS A 78 -2.41 13.10 9.68
CA CYS A 78 -3.52 12.83 10.59
C CYS A 78 -3.34 13.43 12.00
N GLY A 79 -2.25 14.13 12.27
CA GLY A 79 -1.91 14.72 13.57
C GLY A 79 -1.19 13.78 14.54
N ARG A 80 -1.01 12.50 14.20
CA ARG A 80 -0.26 11.53 15.01
C ARG A 80 1.18 11.39 14.51
N LYS A 81 2.00 10.64 15.24
CA LYS A 81 3.37 10.30 14.87
C LYS A 81 3.50 8.80 14.60
N GLY A 82 4.42 8.45 13.69
CA GLY A 82 4.82 7.08 13.44
C GLY A 82 3.86 6.24 12.63
N CYS A 83 2.90 6.84 11.92
CA CYS A 83 1.99 6.14 11.03
C CYS A 83 2.75 5.46 9.89
N LEU A 84 2.33 4.26 9.50
CA LEU A 84 2.95 3.44 8.44
C LEU A 84 3.11 4.22 7.13
N GLU A 85 2.12 5.00 6.71
CA GLU A 85 2.17 5.78 5.47
C GLU A 85 3.34 6.77 5.42
N THR A 86 3.83 7.24 6.57
CA THR A 86 4.95 8.17 6.62
C THR A 86 6.28 7.51 6.27
N TYR A 87 6.32 6.19 6.19
CA TYR A 87 7.44 5.35 5.78
C TYR A 87 7.17 4.66 4.45
N VAL A 88 5.95 4.20 4.23
CA VAL A 88 5.55 3.32 3.12
C VAL A 88 4.55 4.04 2.22
N SER A 89 5.05 4.98 1.47
CA SER A 89 4.33 5.72 0.42
C SER A 89 5.36 6.42 -0.47
N ALA A 90 4.92 7.03 -1.57
CA ALA A 90 5.81 7.85 -2.41
C ALA A 90 6.44 9.01 -1.60
N THR A 91 5.66 9.64 -0.71
CA THR A 91 6.18 10.66 0.22
C THR A 91 7.09 10.03 1.27
N GLY A 92 6.75 8.85 1.78
CA GLY A 92 7.49 8.13 2.82
C GLY A 92 8.89 7.73 2.34
N ILE A 93 9.00 7.08 1.17
CA ILE A 93 10.31 6.68 0.63
C ILE A 93 11.18 7.89 0.26
N LYS A 94 10.58 8.98 -0.21
CA LYS A 94 11.28 10.26 -0.43
C LYS A 94 11.91 10.76 0.87
N ARG A 95 11.16 10.81 1.97
CA ARG A 95 11.69 11.20 3.31
C ARG A 95 12.83 10.27 3.73
N THR A 96 12.65 8.96 3.56
CA THR A 96 13.68 7.95 3.85
C THR A 96 14.96 8.21 3.07
N ALA A 97 14.88 8.47 1.78
CA ALA A 97 16.06 8.75 0.95
C ALA A 97 16.82 9.99 1.44
N PHE A 98 16.13 11.07 1.83
CA PHE A 98 16.77 12.26 2.40
C PHE A 98 17.45 12.00 3.74
N GLU A 99 16.80 11.24 4.63
CA GLU A 99 17.40 10.85 5.91
C GLU A 99 18.65 9.98 5.70
N LEU A 100 18.62 9.07 4.72
CA LEU A 100 19.76 8.24 4.37
C LEU A 100 20.90 9.05 3.74
N MET A 101 20.59 10.00 2.86
CA MET A 101 21.60 10.92 2.31
C MET A 101 22.30 11.75 3.39
N ALA A 102 21.60 12.10 4.47
CA ALA A 102 22.22 12.80 5.61
C ALA A 102 23.09 11.88 6.47
N LYS A 103 22.74 10.59 6.58
CA LYS A 103 23.42 9.63 7.47
C LYS A 103 24.55 8.85 6.78
N MET A 104 24.44 8.59 5.48
CA MET A 104 25.37 7.78 4.72
C MET A 104 26.30 8.66 3.86
N SER A 105 27.60 8.38 3.90
CA SER A 105 28.58 9.05 3.03
C SER A 105 28.69 8.39 1.64
N ALA A 106 27.85 7.40 1.33
CA ALA A 106 27.88 6.70 0.06
C ALA A 106 27.62 7.66 -1.13
N PRO A 107 28.31 7.48 -2.26
CA PRO A 107 28.04 8.25 -3.45
C PRO A 107 26.65 7.92 -3.97
N SER A 108 25.90 8.93 -4.41
CA SER A 108 24.57 8.78 -4.96
C SER A 108 24.24 9.95 -5.88
N LYS A 109 23.67 9.65 -7.04
CA LYS A 109 23.13 10.65 -7.95
C LYS A 109 21.93 11.42 -7.38
N LEU A 110 21.29 10.84 -6.38
CA LEU A 110 20.14 11.48 -5.71
C LEU A 110 20.53 12.76 -4.95
N ARG A 111 21.82 12.93 -4.61
CA ARG A 111 22.33 14.11 -3.90
C ARG A 111 22.29 15.39 -4.74
N ASP A 112 22.33 15.24 -6.06
CA ASP A 112 22.35 16.36 -7.00
C ASP A 112 20.95 16.88 -7.34
N ILE A 113 19.89 16.22 -6.82
CA ILE A 113 18.49 16.55 -7.12
C ILE A 113 17.94 17.47 -6.03
N ALA A 114 17.40 18.62 -6.43
CA ALA A 114 16.75 19.53 -5.51
C ALA A 114 15.49 18.88 -4.87
N PHE A 115 15.21 19.22 -3.61
CA PHE A 115 14.07 18.62 -2.87
C PHE A 115 12.73 18.79 -3.60
N GLY A 116 12.50 19.92 -4.26
CA GLY A 116 11.27 20.21 -4.99
C GLY A 116 11.04 19.28 -6.19
N ASP A 117 12.14 18.86 -6.83
CA ASP A 117 12.12 18.06 -8.06
C ASP A 117 12.22 16.55 -7.78
N PHE A 118 12.45 16.18 -6.52
CA PHE A 118 12.72 14.82 -6.09
C PHE A 118 11.41 14.02 -5.97
N ASP A 119 11.30 12.89 -6.65
CA ASP A 119 10.15 11.99 -6.56
C ASP A 119 10.54 10.50 -6.39
N ALA A 120 9.54 9.66 -6.13
CA ALA A 120 9.76 8.24 -5.90
C ALA A 120 10.23 7.49 -7.16
N SER A 121 9.92 7.98 -8.36
CA SER A 121 10.37 7.35 -9.61
C SER A 121 11.86 7.50 -9.82
N MET A 122 12.43 8.64 -9.40
CA MET A 122 13.88 8.88 -9.42
C MET A 122 14.63 7.94 -8.47
N ILE A 123 14.04 7.64 -7.30
CA ILE A 123 14.61 6.65 -6.37
C ILE A 123 14.59 5.26 -7.01
N SER A 124 13.49 4.89 -7.69
CA SER A 124 13.40 3.61 -8.41
C SER A 124 14.45 3.51 -9.50
N ALA A 125 14.58 4.54 -10.34
CA ALA A 125 15.56 4.58 -11.42
C ALA A 125 17.01 4.53 -10.91
N ALA A 126 17.32 5.18 -9.78
CA ALA A 126 18.63 5.12 -9.16
C ALA A 126 18.90 3.72 -8.56
N ALA A 127 17.91 3.11 -7.91
CA ALA A 127 18.04 1.75 -7.37
C ALA A 127 18.29 0.70 -8.46
N GLU A 128 17.61 0.82 -9.61
CA GLU A 128 17.85 -0.03 -10.78
C GLU A 128 19.28 0.09 -11.33
N GLN A 129 19.94 1.23 -11.11
CA GLN A 129 21.35 1.47 -11.45
C GLN A 129 22.33 1.08 -10.35
N GLY A 130 21.84 0.49 -9.24
CA GLY A 130 22.66 0.05 -8.12
C GLY A 130 23.05 1.15 -7.14
N ASP A 131 22.37 2.29 -7.14
CA ASP A 131 22.61 3.39 -6.18
C ASP A 131 22.38 2.89 -4.74
N PRO A 132 23.40 2.96 -3.86
CA PRO A 132 23.32 2.37 -2.52
C PRO A 132 22.31 3.05 -1.61
N ILE A 133 22.07 4.35 -1.78
CA ILE A 133 21.07 5.07 -0.99
C ILE A 133 19.65 4.70 -1.42
N ALA A 134 19.44 4.59 -2.72
CA ALA A 134 18.15 4.20 -3.27
C ALA A 134 17.80 2.76 -2.91
N LEU A 135 18.76 1.84 -3.01
CA LEU A 135 18.58 0.44 -2.60
C LEU A 135 18.23 0.33 -1.11
N GLU A 136 18.95 1.06 -0.25
CA GLU A 136 18.68 1.07 1.18
C GLU A 136 17.31 1.71 1.51
N ALA A 137 16.89 2.73 0.75
CA ALA A 137 15.56 3.33 0.90
C ALA A 137 14.45 2.29 0.60
N PHE A 138 14.60 1.49 -0.45
CA PHE A 138 13.67 0.41 -0.76
C PHE A 138 13.73 -0.71 0.27
N ARG A 139 14.92 -1.12 0.72
CA ARG A 139 15.07 -2.12 1.77
C ARG A 139 14.31 -1.69 3.05
N PHE A 140 14.56 -0.47 3.50
CA PHE A 140 13.90 0.08 4.69
C PHE A 140 12.38 0.20 4.52
N THR A 141 11.92 0.68 3.36
CA THR A 141 10.49 0.78 3.06
C THR A 141 9.83 -0.61 3.06
N GLY A 142 10.48 -1.60 2.46
CA GLY A 142 10.03 -2.99 2.47
C GLY A 142 10.04 -3.62 3.86
N GLU A 143 11.03 -3.28 4.70
CA GLU A 143 11.08 -3.69 6.11
C GLU A 143 9.87 -3.18 6.89
N MET A 144 9.59 -1.88 6.80
CA MET A 144 8.46 -1.27 7.50
C MET A 144 7.12 -1.86 7.04
N LEU A 145 6.95 -2.06 5.72
CA LEU A 145 5.74 -2.67 5.18
C LEU A 145 5.64 -4.13 5.59
N GLY A 146 6.70 -4.92 5.42
CA GLY A 146 6.70 -6.35 5.70
C GLY A 146 6.36 -6.65 7.17
N ARG A 147 6.94 -5.92 8.13
CA ARG A 147 6.61 -6.05 9.55
C ARG A 147 5.14 -5.73 9.83
N ALA A 148 4.65 -4.61 9.32
CA ALA A 148 3.26 -4.23 9.49
C ALA A 148 2.28 -5.24 8.84
N LEU A 149 2.64 -5.80 7.69
CA LEU A 149 1.85 -6.86 7.04
C LEU A 149 1.84 -8.15 7.86
N ALA A 150 2.95 -8.54 8.50
CA ALA A 150 2.98 -9.69 9.39
C ALA A 150 2.01 -9.55 10.57
N ASP A 151 1.91 -8.34 11.14
CA ASP A 151 0.96 -8.04 12.21
C ASP A 151 -0.49 -8.18 11.73
N VAL A 152 -0.81 -7.58 10.58
CA VAL A 152 -2.18 -7.62 10.05
C VAL A 152 -2.59 -9.01 9.59
N VAL A 153 -1.68 -9.82 9.09
CA VAL A 153 -1.92 -11.24 8.77
C VAL A 153 -2.39 -12.01 9.99
N THR A 154 -1.83 -11.73 11.16
CA THR A 154 -2.22 -12.38 12.42
C THR A 154 -3.67 -12.09 12.79
N VAL A 155 -4.19 -10.93 12.41
CA VAL A 155 -5.57 -10.49 12.71
C VAL A 155 -6.58 -10.98 11.66
N THR A 156 -6.19 -11.00 10.39
CA THR A 156 -7.13 -11.15 9.26
C THR A 156 -7.01 -12.49 8.53
N SER A 157 -5.86 -13.19 8.66
CA SER A 157 -5.61 -14.49 8.02
C SER A 157 -5.94 -14.51 6.51
N PRO A 158 -5.41 -13.62 5.68
CA PRO A 158 -5.79 -13.51 4.27
C PRO A 158 -5.11 -14.58 3.41
N GLU A 159 -5.72 -14.91 2.26
CA GLU A 159 -5.12 -15.75 1.22
C GLU A 159 -3.97 -15.02 0.51
N ALA A 160 -4.15 -13.72 0.28
CA ALA A 160 -3.20 -12.88 -0.43
C ALA A 160 -3.26 -11.42 0.00
N ILE A 161 -2.16 -10.71 -0.24
CA ILE A 161 -2.05 -9.26 -0.11
C ILE A 161 -1.64 -8.71 -1.47
N PHE A 162 -2.39 -7.75 -1.99
CA PHE A 162 -2.11 -7.12 -3.28
C PHE A 162 -1.51 -5.74 -3.08
N LEU A 163 -0.41 -5.44 -3.78
CA LEU A 163 0.15 -4.09 -3.82
C LEU A 163 -0.24 -3.39 -5.13
N PHE A 164 -0.76 -2.18 -5.00
CA PHE A 164 -1.17 -1.32 -6.10
C PHE A 164 -0.55 0.07 -5.96
N GLY A 165 -0.47 0.83 -7.07
CA GLY A 165 -0.05 2.22 -7.06
C GLY A 165 1.35 2.46 -7.59
N GLY A 166 1.80 3.73 -7.51
CA GLY A 166 3.06 4.16 -8.12
C GLY A 166 4.29 3.43 -7.58
N LEU A 167 4.38 3.30 -6.26
CA LEU A 167 5.54 2.68 -5.61
C LEU A 167 5.60 1.17 -5.85
N SER A 168 4.46 0.49 -6.04
CA SER A 168 4.45 -0.95 -6.36
C SER A 168 5.04 -1.26 -7.75
N LYS A 169 5.09 -0.26 -8.65
CA LYS A 169 5.71 -0.40 -9.98
C LYS A 169 7.22 -0.60 -9.93
N ALA A 170 7.86 -0.31 -8.80
CA ALA A 170 9.27 -0.61 -8.58
C ALA A 170 9.57 -2.13 -8.55
N GLY A 171 8.54 -2.98 -8.66
CA GLY A 171 8.70 -4.42 -8.84
C GLY A 171 9.51 -5.06 -7.72
N LYS A 172 10.54 -5.80 -8.08
CA LYS A 172 11.38 -6.53 -7.12
C LYS A 172 11.96 -5.65 -6.01
N LEU A 173 12.25 -4.39 -6.29
CA LEU A 173 12.82 -3.46 -5.31
C LEU A 173 11.93 -3.29 -4.07
N ILE A 174 10.62 -3.34 -4.22
CA ILE A 174 9.69 -3.27 -3.09
C ILE A 174 9.15 -4.64 -2.67
N PHE A 175 8.86 -5.53 -3.62
CA PHE A 175 8.24 -6.82 -3.32
C PHE A 175 9.19 -7.76 -2.56
N GLU A 176 10.45 -7.90 -2.99
CA GLU A 176 11.40 -8.83 -2.37
C GLU A 176 11.68 -8.49 -0.89
N PRO A 177 12.08 -7.26 -0.52
CA PRO A 177 12.27 -6.94 0.89
C PRO A 177 10.98 -7.01 1.70
N THR A 178 9.83 -6.58 1.13
CA THR A 178 8.54 -6.70 1.83
C THR A 178 8.20 -8.15 2.12
N GLN A 179 8.32 -9.04 1.14
CA GLN A 179 8.06 -10.47 1.32
C GLN A 179 9.00 -11.07 2.36
N TRP A 180 10.30 -10.76 2.29
CA TRP A 180 11.29 -11.29 3.22
C TRP A 180 10.98 -10.87 4.66
N TYR A 181 10.77 -9.57 4.91
CA TYR A 181 10.47 -9.09 6.26
C TYR A 181 9.10 -9.55 6.77
N MET A 182 8.12 -9.70 5.89
CA MET A 182 6.82 -10.27 6.24
C MET A 182 6.97 -11.71 6.72
N GLU A 183 7.66 -12.56 5.95
CA GLU A 183 7.89 -13.98 6.30
C GLU A 183 8.70 -14.13 7.59
N GLU A 184 9.73 -13.30 7.80
CA GLU A 184 10.55 -13.34 9.02
C GLU A 184 9.76 -13.00 10.29
N ASN A 185 8.78 -12.11 10.17
CA ASN A 185 8.02 -11.61 11.32
C ASN A 185 6.65 -12.29 11.51
N MET A 186 6.17 -13.07 10.55
CA MET A 186 4.91 -13.79 10.69
C MET A 186 4.95 -14.88 11.77
N LEU A 187 3.83 -15.04 12.48
CA LEU A 187 3.59 -16.20 13.30
C LEU A 187 3.77 -17.48 12.45
N PHE A 188 4.41 -18.50 13.00
CA PHE A 188 4.75 -19.75 12.31
C PHE A 188 3.56 -20.39 11.55
N ALA A 189 2.34 -20.23 12.06
CA ALA A 189 1.11 -20.74 11.47
C ALA A 189 0.80 -20.17 10.08
N PHE A 190 1.32 -18.97 9.76
CA PHE A 190 1.06 -18.25 8.49
C PHE A 190 2.24 -18.31 7.51
N LYS A 191 3.43 -18.73 7.96
CA LYS A 191 4.63 -18.77 7.11
C LYS A 191 4.39 -19.58 5.84
N ASN A 192 4.81 -19.01 4.70
CA ASN A 192 4.68 -19.57 3.35
C ASN A 192 3.23 -19.84 2.89
N LYS A 193 2.23 -19.23 3.52
CA LYS A 193 0.81 -19.39 3.15
C LYS A 193 0.21 -18.16 2.50
N VAL A 194 0.61 -16.97 2.95
CA VAL A 194 0.08 -15.71 2.47
C VAL A 194 0.89 -15.23 1.27
N LYS A 195 0.24 -14.96 0.15
CA LYS A 195 0.89 -14.50 -1.08
C LYS A 195 0.97 -12.98 -1.10
N LEU A 196 2.13 -12.42 -1.42
CA LEU A 196 2.28 -11.00 -1.74
C LEU A 196 2.34 -10.84 -3.26
N LEU A 197 1.34 -10.19 -3.85
CA LEU A 197 1.09 -10.17 -5.29
C LEU A 197 0.94 -8.75 -5.83
N PRO A 198 1.32 -8.50 -7.08
CA PRO A 198 0.95 -7.27 -7.76
C PRO A 198 -0.55 -7.28 -8.09
N SER A 199 -1.18 -6.11 -8.01
CA SER A 199 -2.56 -5.92 -8.42
C SER A 199 -2.77 -6.21 -9.90
N GLY A 200 -3.86 -6.89 -10.25
CA GLY A 200 -4.26 -7.19 -11.63
C GLY A 200 -4.87 -6.01 -12.39
N ILE A 201 -5.22 -4.93 -11.68
CA ILE A 201 -5.74 -3.68 -12.27
C ILE A 201 -4.67 -2.61 -12.44
N GLN A 202 -3.40 -2.96 -12.27
CA GLN A 202 -2.26 -2.06 -12.44
C GLN A 202 -2.28 -1.43 -13.86
N GLY A 203 -2.11 -0.10 -13.94
CA GLY A 203 -2.15 0.63 -15.22
C GLY A 203 -3.55 0.95 -15.76
N LYS A 204 -4.62 0.43 -15.14
CA LYS A 204 -6.01 0.82 -15.40
C LYS A 204 -6.42 1.90 -14.40
N ASN A 205 -7.46 2.67 -14.71
CA ASN A 205 -8.02 3.58 -13.73
C ASN A 205 -8.82 2.78 -12.68
N ALA A 206 -8.11 2.32 -11.64
CA ALA A 206 -8.66 1.47 -10.58
C ALA A 206 -9.85 2.11 -9.87
N ALA A 207 -9.82 3.44 -9.69
CA ALA A 207 -10.92 4.18 -9.06
C ALA A 207 -12.19 4.11 -9.93
N ILE A 208 -12.07 4.25 -11.25
CA ILE A 208 -13.21 4.14 -12.17
C ILE A 208 -13.73 2.69 -12.21
N LEU A 209 -12.84 1.71 -12.32
CA LEU A 209 -13.22 0.30 -12.31
C LEU A 209 -13.92 -0.07 -10.99
N GLY A 210 -13.35 0.35 -9.87
CA GLY A 210 -13.94 0.12 -8.56
C GLY A 210 -15.28 0.83 -8.38
N ALA A 211 -15.39 2.09 -8.81
CA ALA A 211 -16.66 2.81 -8.77
C ALA A 211 -17.76 2.14 -9.61
N SER A 212 -17.41 1.61 -10.79
CA SER A 212 -18.37 0.85 -11.61
C SER A 212 -18.77 -0.48 -10.95
N ALA A 213 -17.82 -1.10 -10.24
CA ALA A 213 -18.02 -2.37 -9.55
C ALA A 213 -18.92 -2.25 -8.30
N LEU A 214 -18.94 -1.08 -7.64
CA LEU A 214 -19.79 -0.83 -6.48
C LEU A 214 -21.27 -1.08 -6.76
N ILE A 215 -21.77 -0.66 -7.93
CA ILE A 215 -23.16 -0.84 -8.32
C ILE A 215 -23.48 -2.33 -8.48
N TRP A 216 -22.59 -3.07 -9.12
CA TRP A 216 -22.75 -4.51 -9.31
C TRP A 216 -22.78 -5.28 -7.99
N GLN A 217 -21.96 -4.89 -7.02
CA GLN A 217 -21.92 -5.54 -5.72
C GLN A 217 -23.21 -5.29 -4.91
N GLU A 218 -23.81 -4.13 -5.08
CA GLU A 218 -25.06 -3.76 -4.38
C GLU A 218 -26.30 -4.42 -4.99
N GLU A 219 -26.31 -4.67 -6.30
CA GLU A 219 -27.44 -5.32 -7.01
C GLU A 219 -27.48 -6.85 -6.82
N HIS A 220 -26.38 -7.44 -6.33
CA HIS A 220 -26.26 -8.90 -6.14
C HIS A 220 -26.20 -9.32 -4.66
N LYS A 221 -26.51 -8.38 -3.73
CA LYS A 221 -26.81 -8.65 -2.32
C LYS A 221 -28.30 -8.94 -2.15
#